data_805477f0674a5cd2f5677fcfbba5f066
#
_entry.id   805477f0674a5cd2f5677fcfbba5f066
#
_cell.length_a   1.000
_cell.length_b   1.000
_cell.length_c   1.000
_cell.angle_alpha   90.00
_cell.angle_beta   90.00
_cell.angle_gamma   90.00
#
_symmetry.space_group_name_H-M   'P 1'
#
loop_
_entity.id
_entity.type
_entity.pdbx_description
1 polymer ?
#
loop_
_entity_poly.entity_id
_entity_poly.type
_entity_poly.pdbx_seq_one_letter_code
_entity_poly.pdbx_strand_id
1 'polypeptide(L)'
;MAASVMMAPQGVAKGPALSDAQVKQAIIEESIAEYPGTCACPFNRARNGTSCGRRSAWSKAGGYAPICYANEVTTEMIKAWRERQQ
;
A
#
# COMPACT_ATOMS: atom_id res chain seq x y z
N MET A 1 -19.29 -9.71 -37.02
CA MET A 1 -18.93 -9.68 -36.53
C MET A 1 -18.42 -9.10 -35.72
N ALA A 2 -18.27 -8.82 -35.28
CA ALA A 2 -17.76 -8.40 -34.63
C ALA A 2 -17.59 -8.05 -33.69
N ALA A 3 -17.33 -7.99 -33.14
CA ALA A 3 -17.03 -7.75 -32.32
C ALA A 3 -16.74 -7.31 -31.40
N SER A 4 -16.52 -7.31 -31.00
CA SER A 4 -16.11 -7.06 -30.17
C SER A 4 -15.97 -6.52 -29.26
N VAL A 5 -15.78 -6.41 -28.83
CA VAL A 5 -15.57 -6.02 -28.04
C VAL A 5 -15.33 -5.57 -27.07
N MET A 6 -15.12 -5.51 -26.69
CA MET A 6 -14.72 -5.26 -25.87
C MET A 6 -14.74 -4.82 -24.88
N MET A 7 -14.63 -4.84 -24.43
CA MET A 7 -14.59 -4.54 -23.52
C MET A 7 -14.21 -4.02 -22.73
N ALA A 8 -13.88 -3.99 -22.59
CA ALA A 8 -13.46 -3.61 -21.93
C ALA A 8 -13.34 -3.11 -21.02
N PRO A 9 -13.10 -2.93 -20.58
CA PRO A 9 -12.84 -2.66 -19.53
C PRO A 9 -13.17 -1.95 -18.74
N GLN A 10 -13.32 -1.97 -18.81
CA GLN A 10 -13.61 -1.38 -18.39
C GLN A 10 -13.94 -1.06 -17.33
N GLY A 11 -14.32 -0.80 -17.45
CA GLY A 11 -14.79 -0.34 -16.34
C GLY A 11 -14.24 -0.80 -15.17
N VAL A 12 -13.67 -1.42 -15.41
CA VAL A 12 -13.06 -1.92 -14.49
C VAL A 12 -12.69 -1.16 -13.45
N ALA A 13 -12.21 -0.16 -13.64
CA ALA A 13 -11.76 0.60 -12.62
C ALA A 13 -12.77 0.87 -11.63
N LYS A 14 -13.97 0.90 -12.06
CA LYS A 14 -14.99 1.18 -11.16
C LYS A 14 -15.61 -0.04 -10.67
N GLY A 15 -15.04 -1.14 -10.86
CA GLY A 15 -15.59 -2.37 -10.44
C GLY A 15 -15.94 -2.36 -9.01
N PRO A 16 -16.11 -3.50 -8.40
CA PRO A 16 -16.51 -3.57 -7.01
C PRO A 16 -15.53 -2.78 -6.19
N ALA A 17 -16.02 -2.02 -5.27
CA ALA A 17 -15.19 -1.27 -4.39
C ALA A 17 -14.35 -2.24 -3.57
N LEU A 18 -13.11 -1.89 -3.35
CA LEU A 18 -12.25 -2.67 -2.49
C LEU A 18 -12.75 -2.58 -1.06
N SER A 19 -12.58 -3.67 -0.32
CA SER A 19 -12.91 -3.66 1.09
C SER A 19 -11.92 -2.78 1.84
N ASP A 20 -12.27 -2.40 3.06
CA ASP A 20 -11.36 -1.62 3.88
C ASP A 20 -10.07 -2.39 4.11
N ALA A 21 -10.13 -3.70 4.28
CA ALA A 21 -8.91 -4.49 4.48
C ALA A 21 -8.01 -4.40 3.25
N GLN A 22 -8.59 -4.44 2.06
CA GLN A 22 -7.81 -4.33 0.83
C GLN A 22 -7.22 -2.93 0.67
N VAL A 23 -7.96 -1.91 1.06
CA VAL A 23 -7.46 -0.54 1.00
C VAL A 23 -6.31 -0.36 1.99
N LYS A 24 -6.45 -0.92 3.20
CA LYS A 24 -5.37 -0.84 4.18
C LYS A 24 -4.10 -1.47 3.64
N GLN A 25 -4.21 -2.61 2.99
CA GLN A 25 -3.06 -3.27 2.42
C GLN A 25 -2.43 -2.43 1.32
N ALA A 26 -3.26 -1.80 0.49
CA ALA A 26 -2.75 -0.94 -0.57
C ALA A 26 -1.99 0.26 0.01
N ILE A 27 -2.53 0.84 1.07
CA ILE A 27 -1.88 1.98 1.72
C ILE A 27 -0.52 1.57 2.28
N ILE A 28 -0.46 0.40 2.91
CA ILE A 28 0.79 -0.11 3.45
C ILE A 28 1.82 -0.30 2.33
N GLU A 29 1.40 -0.92 1.24
CA GLU A 29 2.30 -1.17 0.13
C GLU A 29 2.81 0.12 -0.49
N GLU A 30 1.94 1.12 -0.62
CA GLU A 30 2.36 2.42 -1.13
C GLU A 30 3.35 3.08 -0.19
N SER A 31 3.12 2.97 1.11
CA SER A 31 4.00 3.56 2.09
C SER A 31 5.40 2.95 2.01
N ILE A 32 5.45 1.64 1.86
CA ILE A 32 6.73 0.95 1.72
C ILE A 32 7.43 1.37 0.43
N ALA A 33 6.67 1.47 -0.65
CA ALA A 33 7.23 1.82 -1.95
C ALA A 33 7.79 3.24 -1.99
N GLU A 34 7.22 4.13 -1.19
CA GLU A 34 7.68 5.51 -1.13
C GLU A 34 8.93 5.69 -0.29
N TYR A 35 9.25 4.72 0.55
CA TYR A 35 10.45 4.81 1.36
C TYR A 35 11.68 4.54 0.48
N PRO A 36 12.68 5.39 0.53
CA PRO A 36 13.82 5.26 -0.38
C PRO A 36 14.78 4.11 -0.07
N GLY A 37 14.65 3.47 1.06
CA GLY A 37 15.55 2.38 1.44
C GLY A 37 14.87 1.04 1.35
N THR A 38 15.58 0.00 1.75
CA THR A 38 15.06 -1.36 1.72
C THR A 38 14.37 -1.76 3.01
N CYS A 39 14.57 -1.00 4.08
CA CYS A 39 14.05 -1.35 5.39
C CYS A 39 13.01 -0.35 5.87
N ALA A 40 11.88 -0.30 5.16
CA ALA A 40 10.77 0.55 5.60
C ALA A 40 10.12 -0.04 6.86
N CYS A 41 9.81 -1.31 6.84
CA CYS A 41 9.05 -1.98 7.88
C CYS A 41 9.84 -3.12 8.50
N PRO A 42 9.54 -3.48 9.75
CA PRO A 42 10.28 -4.56 10.41
C PRO A 42 10.23 -5.89 9.67
N PHE A 43 9.14 -6.15 8.94
CA PHE A 43 9.02 -7.41 8.21
C PHE A 43 9.68 -7.38 6.84
N ASN A 44 10.18 -6.23 6.41
CA ASN A 44 10.92 -6.16 5.16
C ASN A 44 12.27 -6.84 5.34
N ARG A 45 12.93 -7.12 4.24
CA ARG A 45 14.24 -7.78 4.28
C ARG A 45 15.32 -6.84 3.79
N ALA A 46 16.42 -6.89 4.48
CA ALA A 46 17.62 -6.16 4.06
C ALA A 46 18.22 -6.87 2.84
N ARG A 47 19.20 -6.23 2.23
CA ARG A 47 19.82 -6.78 1.03
C ARG A 47 20.41 -8.16 1.23
N ASN A 48 20.90 -8.42 2.44
CA ASN A 48 21.50 -9.72 2.74
C ASN A 48 20.45 -10.76 3.12
N GLY A 49 19.17 -10.43 3.02
CA GLY A 49 18.10 -11.38 3.26
C GLY A 49 17.62 -11.48 4.70
N THR A 50 18.24 -10.76 5.62
CA THR A 50 17.79 -10.78 7.01
C THR A 50 16.64 -9.81 7.20
N SER A 51 15.82 -10.07 8.22
CA SER A 51 14.73 -9.17 8.56
C SER A 51 15.27 -7.81 8.98
N CYS A 52 14.58 -6.76 8.58
CA CYS A 52 14.97 -5.41 8.97
C CYS A 52 14.76 -5.18 10.46
N GLY A 53 13.67 -5.67 11.02
CA GLY A 53 13.42 -5.57 12.45
C GLY A 53 13.60 -4.16 12.98
N ARG A 54 14.39 -4.01 14.00
CA ARG A 54 14.61 -2.70 14.63
C ARG A 54 15.37 -1.73 13.74
N ARG A 55 15.97 -2.20 12.68
CA ARG A 55 16.70 -1.33 11.76
C ARG A 55 15.77 -0.65 10.76
N SER A 56 14.49 -1.02 10.78
CA SER A 56 13.53 -0.44 9.86
C SER A 56 13.25 1.02 10.21
N ALA A 57 12.82 1.77 9.20
CA ALA A 57 12.42 3.16 9.42
C ALA A 57 11.25 3.24 10.40
N TRP A 58 10.37 2.23 10.36
CA TRP A 58 9.24 2.17 11.27
C TRP A 58 9.67 2.13 12.73
N SER A 59 10.76 1.41 13.00
CA SER A 59 11.26 1.24 14.36
C SER A 59 12.12 2.38 14.83
N LYS A 60 12.66 3.17 13.90
CA LYS A 60 13.57 4.25 14.25
C LYS A 60 12.86 5.57 14.30
N ALA A 61 13.18 6.39 15.28
CA ALA A 61 12.76 7.76 15.27
C ALA A 61 13.63 8.48 14.26
N GLY A 62 13.09 9.35 13.48
CA GLY A 62 14.01 10.07 12.64
C GLY A 62 13.47 10.59 11.34
N GLY A 63 12.22 10.78 11.22
CA GLY A 63 11.72 11.48 10.07
C GLY A 63 10.84 10.67 9.17
N TYR A 64 11.18 9.47 8.87
CA TYR A 64 10.28 8.61 8.12
C TYR A 64 9.40 7.86 9.10
N ALA A 65 8.15 7.75 8.74
CA ALA A 65 7.20 7.02 9.57
C ALA A 65 6.30 6.22 8.65
N PRO A 66 6.86 5.19 8.02
CA PRO A 66 6.06 4.39 7.09
C PRO A 66 4.95 3.68 7.82
N ILE A 67 3.87 3.40 7.09
CA ILE A 67 2.75 2.67 7.63
C ILE A 67 3.00 1.21 7.31
N CYS A 68 3.06 0.38 8.34
CA CYS A 68 3.46 -1.01 8.19
C CYS A 68 2.38 -2.00 8.58
N TYR A 69 1.42 -1.58 9.41
CA TYR A 69 0.43 -2.50 9.94
C TYR A 69 -0.97 -1.94 9.78
N ALA A 70 -1.92 -2.86 9.60
CA ALA A 70 -3.30 -2.47 9.32
C ALA A 70 -3.89 -1.57 10.40
N ASN A 71 -3.52 -1.80 11.64
CA ASN A 71 -4.08 -1.00 12.73
C ASN A 71 -3.54 0.42 12.76
N GLU A 72 -2.58 0.74 11.91
CA GLU A 72 -2.08 2.10 11.77
C GLU A 72 -2.84 2.90 10.72
N VAL A 73 -3.65 2.23 9.92
CA VAL A 73 -4.41 2.90 8.87
C VAL A 73 -5.72 3.40 9.44
N THR A 74 -5.91 4.71 9.41
CA THR A 74 -7.12 5.33 9.96
C THR A 74 -8.22 5.39 8.92
N THR A 75 -9.44 5.64 9.39
CA THR A 75 -10.58 5.83 8.51
C THR A 75 -10.34 6.98 7.54
N GLU A 76 -9.74 8.06 8.02
CA GLU A 76 -9.44 9.21 7.16
C GLU A 76 -8.46 8.85 6.07
N MET A 77 -7.50 7.99 6.37
CA MET A 77 -6.53 7.55 5.37
C MET A 77 -7.22 6.72 4.29
N ILE A 78 -8.13 5.86 4.70
CA ILE A 78 -8.89 5.05 3.74
C ILE A 78 -9.73 5.95 2.85
N LYS A 79 -10.40 6.93 3.42
CA LYS A 79 -11.22 7.85 2.67
C LYS A 79 -10.37 8.63 1.66
N ALA A 80 -9.25 9.15 2.08
CA ALA A 80 -8.37 9.89 1.20
C ALA A 80 -7.85 9.02 0.06
N TRP A 81 -7.51 7.77 0.38
CA TRP A 81 -7.03 6.84 -0.63
C TRP A 81 -8.10 6.59 -1.69
N ARG A 82 -9.36 6.35 -1.24
CA ARG A 82 -10.44 6.11 -2.17
C ARG A 82 -10.69 7.32 -3.07
N GLU A 83 -10.57 8.51 -2.52
CA GLU A 83 -10.77 9.74 -3.30
C GLU A 83 -9.71 9.88 -4.38
N ARG A 84 -8.48 9.45 -4.11
CA ARG A 84 -7.43 9.52 -5.11
C ARG A 84 -7.61 8.52 -6.25
N GLN A 85 -8.43 7.51 -6.04
CA GLN A 85 -8.65 6.49 -7.06
C GLN A 85 -9.80 6.80 -8.00
N GLN A 86 -10.49 7.89 -7.79
CA GLN A 86 -11.62 8.25 -8.63
C GLN A 86 -11.18 8.97 -9.88
#